data_d09274c53e61ccc8b44acf21b630a442
#
_entry.id   d09274c53e61ccc8b44acf21b630a442
#
_cell.length_a   1.000
_cell.length_b   1.000
_cell.length_c   1.000
_cell.angle_alpha   90.00
_cell.angle_beta   90.00
_cell.angle_gamma   90.00
#
_symmetry.space_group_name_H-M   'P 1'
#
loop_
_entity.id
_entity.type
_entity.pdbx_description
1 polymer ?
#
loop_
_entity_poly.entity_id
_entity_poly.type
_entity_poly.pdbx_seq_one_letter_code
_entity_poly.pdbx_strand_id
1 'polypeptide(L)'
;MIKPLINLTGGLAAALLVASTHAVPLKQEDLSVAEVLRDRALESSDAYSLVESLTVEVGPRRAGTKGDERAVAWAQEKMKSLGFDRVYTEQIDVMRWARGHAHAEVVAPFPQPLVVSSLGYGAATPEGGITAEIIEFDDVEALLKAPARKVKGKIAFINKRMERARTGEGYGPAVQGRSKGMRAAAEKGAAALLLRSVGTDSDRFAHTGMMSLDGVENPVPALALSAPDANLLEAMLKRGKPVEVKLNVHNERLADGPSFNVIGEVVGREKPEEVVLIGAHLDSWDEGTGALDDGAGVAIVMETARLIAELPQRPRRTLRVVLFGAEEIGLVGAKQYVEAHASDLDKIVMVSESDFGAGKIWRFDTRIPEGKFAIADQMMQLLAPLGIERGNNKSSGGPDSSVFVARGVPAMGLYQDGTDYFDYHHTPNDTLDKVKPENLRQNVAAWVVMSFLATEMEETFGRVPAEQ
;
A
#
# COMPACT_ATOMS: atom_id res chain seq x y z
N MET A 1 -58.75 0.78 66.20
CA MET A 1 -58.97 1.54 64.98
C MET A 1 -57.63 2.07 64.54
N ILE A 2 -56.98 1.40 63.57
CA ILE A 2 -55.67 1.74 63.04
C ILE A 2 -55.87 2.06 61.56
N LYS A 3 -55.58 3.27 61.13
CA LYS A 3 -55.60 3.67 59.72
C LYS A 3 -54.21 3.36 59.09
N PRO A 4 -54.18 2.84 57.87
CA PRO A 4 -52.89 2.67 57.13
C PRO A 4 -52.49 3.98 56.41
N LEU A 5 -51.21 4.36 56.55
CA LEU A 5 -50.54 5.34 55.73
C LEU A 5 -50.29 4.77 54.30
N ILE A 6 -50.69 5.56 53.32
CA ILE A 6 -50.33 5.31 51.91
C ILE A 6 -49.09 6.13 51.62
N ASN A 7 -47.99 5.43 51.31
CA ASN A 7 -46.76 6.05 50.76
C ASN A 7 -46.90 6.10 49.21
N LEU A 8 -47.00 7.31 48.67
CA LEU A 8 -46.79 7.59 47.25
C LEU A 8 -45.28 7.79 47.00
N THR A 9 -44.63 6.82 46.39
CA THR A 9 -43.32 6.99 45.78
C THR A 9 -43.50 7.40 44.33
N GLY A 10 -43.34 8.68 44.03
CA GLY A 10 -43.26 9.22 42.69
C GLY A 10 -41.93 8.85 42.04
N GLY A 11 -41.95 7.91 41.06
CA GLY A 11 -40.81 7.63 40.23
C GLY A 11 -40.67 8.68 39.14
N LEU A 12 -39.58 9.48 39.19
CA LEU A 12 -39.12 10.31 38.08
C LEU A 12 -38.51 9.39 37.01
N ALA A 13 -39.23 9.17 35.92
CA ALA A 13 -38.66 8.56 34.71
C ALA A 13 -37.87 9.65 33.98
N ALA A 14 -36.55 9.62 34.10
CA ALA A 14 -35.66 10.39 33.23
C ALA A 14 -35.70 9.80 31.84
N ALA A 15 -36.41 10.46 30.93
CA ALA A 15 -36.34 10.16 29.51
C ALA A 15 -34.97 10.66 28.99
N LEU A 16 -34.03 9.74 28.76
CA LEU A 16 -32.83 10.01 27.99
C LEU A 16 -33.26 10.29 26.53
N LEU A 17 -33.33 11.57 26.17
CA LEU A 17 -33.36 11.98 24.78
C LEU A 17 -32.01 11.59 24.14
N VAL A 18 -31.96 10.46 23.46
CA VAL A 18 -30.90 10.18 22.50
C VAL A 18 -31.13 11.12 21.31
N ALA A 19 -30.45 12.26 21.31
CA ALA A 19 -30.39 13.12 20.14
C ALA A 19 -29.67 12.32 19.06
N SER A 20 -30.42 11.78 18.09
CA SER A 20 -29.85 11.28 16.84
C SER A 20 -29.27 12.48 16.09
N THR A 21 -27.98 12.71 16.23
CA THR A 21 -27.25 13.72 15.46
C THR A 21 -27.18 13.26 14.01
N HIS A 22 -28.17 13.67 13.22
CA HIS A 22 -28.08 13.50 11.77
C HIS A 22 -26.91 14.35 11.25
N ALA A 23 -26.11 13.79 10.34
CA ALA A 23 -25.04 14.53 9.69
C ALA A 23 -25.60 15.79 9.01
N VAL A 24 -24.91 16.91 9.16
CA VAL A 24 -25.20 18.10 8.36
C VAL A 24 -24.86 17.76 6.89
N PRO A 25 -25.82 17.88 5.95
CA PRO A 25 -25.58 17.58 4.56
C PRO A 25 -24.52 18.51 3.95
N LEU A 26 -23.84 18.02 2.92
CA LEU A 26 -22.99 18.85 2.06
C LEU A 26 -23.83 19.91 1.37
N LYS A 27 -23.30 21.11 1.21
CA LYS A 27 -24.00 22.21 0.54
C LYS A 27 -24.09 21.97 -0.96
N GLN A 28 -25.18 22.39 -1.57
CA GLN A 28 -25.38 22.26 -3.02
C GLN A 28 -24.31 22.99 -3.83
N GLU A 29 -23.81 24.13 -3.32
CA GLU A 29 -22.71 24.86 -3.95
C GLU A 29 -21.41 24.04 -3.99
N ASP A 30 -21.06 23.33 -2.89
CA ASP A 30 -19.86 22.48 -2.81
C ASP A 30 -19.99 21.27 -3.74
N LEU A 31 -21.18 20.66 -3.83
CA LEU A 31 -21.46 19.59 -4.79
C LEU A 31 -21.28 20.06 -6.23
N SER A 32 -21.74 21.29 -6.57
CA SER A 32 -21.57 21.85 -7.91
C SER A 32 -20.09 22.14 -8.23
N VAL A 33 -19.31 22.63 -7.27
CA VAL A 33 -17.85 22.82 -7.45
C VAL A 33 -17.14 21.47 -7.63
N ALA A 34 -17.50 20.45 -6.84
CA ALA A 34 -16.94 19.11 -6.98
C ALA A 34 -17.26 18.49 -8.36
N GLU A 35 -18.45 18.74 -8.89
CA GLU A 35 -18.83 18.30 -10.25
C GLU A 35 -17.95 18.95 -11.32
N VAL A 36 -17.72 20.25 -11.24
CA VAL A 36 -16.82 20.97 -12.15
C VAL A 36 -15.38 20.45 -12.05
N LEU A 37 -14.88 20.18 -10.83
CA LEU A 37 -13.55 19.61 -10.63
C LEU A 37 -13.45 18.21 -11.24
N ARG A 38 -14.46 17.36 -11.04
CA ARG A 38 -14.55 16.02 -11.62
C ARG A 38 -14.44 16.07 -13.15
N ASP A 39 -15.27 16.91 -13.77
CA ASP A 39 -15.34 17.01 -15.23
C ASP A 39 -14.03 17.59 -15.81
N ARG A 40 -13.45 18.59 -15.14
CA ARG A 40 -12.12 19.12 -15.48
C ARG A 40 -11.01 18.04 -15.38
N ALA A 41 -11.03 17.21 -14.35
CA ALA A 41 -10.05 16.12 -14.20
C ALA A 41 -10.15 15.09 -15.33
N LEU A 42 -11.37 14.79 -15.81
CA LEU A 42 -11.59 13.90 -16.95
C LEU A 42 -11.04 14.48 -18.27
N GLU A 43 -11.11 15.79 -18.44
CA GLU A 43 -10.71 16.47 -19.68
C GLU A 43 -9.21 16.76 -19.75
N SER A 44 -8.62 17.23 -18.64
CA SER A 44 -7.30 17.88 -18.64
C SER A 44 -6.43 17.59 -17.42
N SER A 45 -6.43 16.35 -16.92
CA SER A 45 -5.53 15.94 -15.83
C SER A 45 -4.10 15.71 -16.35
N ASP A 46 -3.12 16.25 -15.62
CA ASP A 46 -1.68 16.10 -15.89
C ASP A 46 -1.05 14.90 -15.14
N ALA A 47 -1.84 14.05 -14.50
CA ALA A 47 -1.33 12.92 -13.70
C ALA A 47 -0.39 12.01 -14.49
N TYR A 48 -0.67 11.72 -15.76
CA TYR A 48 0.22 10.89 -16.57
C TYR A 48 1.60 11.53 -16.77
N SER A 49 1.65 12.84 -16.99
CA SER A 49 2.93 13.57 -17.11
C SER A 49 3.73 13.56 -15.81
N LEU A 50 3.07 13.49 -14.65
CA LEU A 50 3.74 13.34 -13.36
C LEU A 50 4.34 11.93 -13.20
N VAL A 51 3.61 10.86 -13.58
CA VAL A 51 4.17 9.50 -13.59
C VAL A 51 5.34 9.41 -14.56
N GLU A 52 5.21 9.96 -15.78
CA GLU A 52 6.27 10.00 -16.77
C GLU A 52 7.52 10.70 -16.21
N SER A 53 7.34 11.90 -15.63
CA SER A 53 8.45 12.64 -15.00
C SER A 53 9.12 11.84 -13.90
N LEU A 54 8.36 11.23 -12.98
CA LEU A 54 8.93 10.44 -11.89
C LEU A 54 9.71 9.21 -12.40
N THR A 55 9.16 8.49 -13.37
CA THR A 55 9.80 7.29 -13.91
C THR A 55 11.01 7.58 -14.79
N VAL A 56 11.02 8.70 -15.53
CA VAL A 56 12.10 9.08 -16.44
C VAL A 56 13.22 9.85 -15.73
N GLU A 57 12.86 10.81 -14.87
CA GLU A 57 13.84 11.69 -14.21
C GLU A 57 14.44 11.08 -12.95
N VAL A 58 13.70 10.20 -12.27
CA VAL A 58 14.14 9.53 -11.03
C VAL A 58 14.38 8.04 -11.24
N GLY A 59 13.38 7.31 -11.77
CA GLY A 59 13.43 5.85 -11.95
C GLY A 59 13.27 5.07 -10.64
N PRO A 60 13.95 3.90 -10.51
CA PRO A 60 13.94 3.09 -9.29
C PRO A 60 14.38 3.91 -8.07
N ARG A 61 13.62 3.83 -6.98
CA ARG A 61 13.75 4.75 -5.85
C ARG A 61 13.58 4.08 -4.49
N ARG A 62 14.19 2.91 -4.32
CA ARG A 62 14.11 2.14 -3.08
C ARG A 62 14.63 2.97 -1.89
N ALA A 63 13.89 2.93 -0.78
CA ALA A 63 14.17 3.69 0.43
C ALA A 63 15.64 3.62 0.88
N GLY A 64 16.22 4.77 1.25
CA GLY A 64 17.58 4.93 1.71
C GLY A 64 18.66 4.81 0.61
N THR A 65 18.28 4.90 -0.67
CA THR A 65 19.20 4.88 -1.82
C THR A 65 19.36 6.25 -2.47
N LYS A 66 20.28 6.37 -3.43
CA LYS A 66 20.40 7.57 -4.27
C LYS A 66 19.15 7.84 -5.13
N GLY A 67 18.39 6.78 -5.46
CA GLY A 67 17.08 6.92 -6.12
C GLY A 67 16.06 7.61 -5.22
N ASP A 68 16.01 7.20 -3.97
CA ASP A 68 15.16 7.80 -2.93
C ASP A 68 15.51 9.29 -2.71
N GLU A 69 16.80 9.63 -2.54
CA GLU A 69 17.25 11.03 -2.43
C GLU A 69 16.77 11.89 -3.61
N ARG A 70 16.85 11.35 -4.86
CA ARG A 70 16.33 12.04 -6.05
C ARG A 70 14.82 12.17 -6.03
N ALA A 71 14.10 11.13 -5.60
CA ALA A 71 12.63 11.14 -5.51
C ALA A 71 12.14 12.21 -4.52
N VAL A 72 12.76 12.29 -3.35
CA VAL A 72 12.46 13.32 -2.34
C VAL A 72 12.67 14.73 -2.90
N ALA A 73 13.80 14.98 -3.57
CA ALA A 73 14.07 16.28 -4.19
C ALA A 73 13.06 16.60 -5.31
N TRP A 74 12.78 15.62 -6.18
CA TRP A 74 11.79 15.73 -7.25
C TRP A 74 10.40 16.07 -6.70
N ALA A 75 9.94 15.34 -5.68
CA ALA A 75 8.63 15.54 -5.09
C ALA A 75 8.47 16.94 -4.50
N GLN A 76 9.48 17.43 -3.76
CA GLN A 76 9.48 18.79 -3.22
C GLN A 76 9.39 19.86 -4.32
N GLU A 77 10.16 19.71 -5.40
CA GLU A 77 10.16 20.65 -6.52
C GLU A 77 8.83 20.64 -7.27
N LYS A 78 8.31 19.44 -7.56
CA LYS A 78 7.00 19.29 -8.25
C LYS A 78 5.87 19.87 -7.42
N MET A 79 5.75 19.56 -6.13
CA MET A 79 4.71 20.13 -5.27
C MET A 79 4.75 21.66 -5.25
N LYS A 80 5.95 22.26 -5.17
CA LYS A 80 6.12 23.72 -5.24
C LYS A 80 5.64 24.27 -6.59
N SER A 81 5.99 23.62 -7.68
CA SER A 81 5.58 24.04 -9.04
C SER A 81 4.08 23.89 -9.28
N LEU A 82 3.43 22.96 -8.61
CA LEU A 82 1.99 22.69 -8.67
C LEU A 82 1.15 23.63 -7.77
N GLY A 83 1.78 24.59 -7.07
CA GLY A 83 1.06 25.61 -6.32
C GLY A 83 0.62 25.21 -4.91
N PHE A 84 1.29 24.24 -4.30
CA PHE A 84 1.09 23.94 -2.88
C PHE A 84 1.57 25.12 -2.03
N ASP A 85 0.79 25.49 -1.01
CA ASP A 85 1.10 26.63 -0.12
C ASP A 85 2.29 26.34 0.80
N ARG A 86 2.48 25.09 1.21
CA ARG A 86 3.59 24.63 2.03
C ARG A 86 4.11 23.31 1.51
N VAL A 87 5.44 23.19 1.45
CA VAL A 87 6.13 21.93 1.08
C VAL A 87 7.31 21.75 2.01
N TYR A 88 7.36 20.61 2.71
CA TYR A 88 8.43 20.27 3.65
C TYR A 88 8.65 18.77 3.71
N THR A 89 9.69 18.34 4.40
CA THR A 89 10.03 16.94 4.60
C THR A 89 10.15 16.62 6.08
N GLU A 90 9.83 15.38 6.44
CA GLU A 90 10.10 14.81 7.74
C GLU A 90 11.03 13.63 7.58
N GLN A 91 12.18 13.67 8.28
CA GLN A 91 13.15 12.58 8.23
C GLN A 91 12.60 11.35 8.94
N ILE A 92 12.87 10.20 8.33
CA ILE A 92 12.61 8.87 8.87
C ILE A 92 13.90 8.04 8.86
N ASP A 93 14.03 7.13 9.81
CA ASP A 93 15.16 6.22 9.87
C ASP A 93 14.80 4.87 9.24
N VAL A 94 15.60 4.42 8.29
CA VAL A 94 15.32 3.21 7.50
C VAL A 94 16.48 2.23 7.52
N MET A 95 16.14 0.96 7.51
CA MET A 95 17.10 -0.10 7.21
C MET A 95 17.57 0.04 5.76
N ARG A 96 18.87 -0.12 5.53
CA ARG A 96 19.44 -0.06 4.18
C ARG A 96 20.02 -1.41 3.77
N TRP A 97 19.82 -1.73 2.51
CA TRP A 97 20.26 -2.98 1.92
C TRP A 97 20.57 -2.77 0.44
N ALA A 98 21.59 -3.43 -0.07
CA ALA A 98 21.93 -3.42 -1.48
C ALA A 98 21.63 -4.79 -2.10
N ARG A 99 20.80 -4.78 -3.14
CA ARG A 99 20.63 -5.94 -4.01
C ARG A 99 21.89 -6.12 -4.82
N GLY A 100 22.48 -7.31 -4.73
CA GLY A 100 23.55 -7.75 -5.59
C GLY A 100 23.05 -8.72 -6.66
N HIS A 101 23.99 -9.44 -7.24
CA HIS A 101 23.67 -10.45 -8.24
C HIS A 101 23.01 -11.67 -7.59
N ALA A 102 21.97 -12.20 -8.24
CA ALA A 102 21.31 -13.44 -7.88
C ALA A 102 21.30 -14.39 -9.10
N HIS A 103 21.76 -15.63 -8.90
CA HIS A 103 21.77 -16.67 -9.90
C HIS A 103 21.24 -17.97 -9.31
N ALA A 104 20.45 -18.70 -10.08
CA ALA A 104 19.95 -20.03 -9.74
C ALA A 104 19.96 -20.95 -10.96
N GLU A 105 20.30 -22.22 -10.72
CA GLU A 105 20.24 -23.27 -11.74
C GLU A 105 19.92 -24.62 -11.13
N VAL A 106 19.17 -25.43 -11.84
CA VAL A 106 19.09 -26.87 -11.55
C VAL A 106 20.37 -27.51 -12.02
N VAL A 107 21.07 -28.22 -11.14
CA VAL A 107 22.32 -28.94 -11.48
C VAL A 107 22.09 -30.44 -11.69
N ALA A 108 21.05 -31.00 -11.08
CA ALA A 108 20.65 -32.40 -11.25
C ALA A 108 19.13 -32.54 -11.04
N PRO A 109 18.46 -33.53 -11.66
CA PRO A 109 18.96 -34.48 -12.68
C PRO A 109 18.89 -33.90 -14.10
N PHE A 110 18.25 -32.71 -14.31
CA PHE A 110 18.02 -32.11 -15.62
C PHE A 110 18.51 -30.63 -15.56
N PRO A 111 19.82 -30.40 -15.83
CA PRO A 111 20.42 -29.07 -15.68
C PRO A 111 19.73 -28.02 -16.55
N GLN A 112 19.31 -26.91 -15.91
CA GLN A 112 18.66 -25.77 -16.58
C GLN A 112 18.78 -24.49 -15.74
N PRO A 113 18.93 -23.31 -16.37
CA PRO A 113 18.91 -22.04 -15.65
C PRO A 113 17.51 -21.72 -15.13
N LEU A 114 17.46 -21.07 -13.98
CA LEU A 114 16.25 -20.55 -13.35
C LEU A 114 16.31 -19.02 -13.25
N VAL A 115 15.18 -18.35 -13.49
CA VAL A 115 15.07 -16.90 -13.31
C VAL A 115 14.57 -16.60 -11.90
N VAL A 116 15.40 -15.89 -11.15
CA VAL A 116 15.18 -15.56 -9.75
C VAL A 116 15.43 -14.07 -9.49
N SER A 117 14.82 -13.56 -8.42
CA SER A 117 15.18 -12.29 -7.80
C SER A 117 15.35 -12.47 -6.30
N SER A 118 16.34 -11.77 -5.71
CA SER A 118 16.47 -11.74 -4.26
C SER A 118 15.26 -11.11 -3.62
N LEU A 119 14.70 -11.75 -2.58
CA LEU A 119 13.72 -11.08 -1.73
C LEU A 119 14.40 -9.99 -0.90
N GLY A 120 13.65 -8.93 -0.64
CA GLY A 120 14.13 -7.76 0.07
C GLY A 120 14.74 -8.10 1.42
N TYR A 121 15.94 -7.58 1.67
CA TYR A 121 16.74 -7.83 2.88
C TYR A 121 17.21 -9.28 3.06
N GLY A 122 17.19 -10.08 1.97
CA GLY A 122 17.70 -11.43 1.95
C GLY A 122 19.22 -11.48 2.19
N ALA A 123 19.67 -12.53 2.85
CA ALA A 123 21.08 -12.80 3.10
C ALA A 123 21.81 -13.19 1.81
N ALA A 124 23.14 -12.97 1.77
CA ALA A 124 24.01 -13.53 0.75
C ALA A 124 24.24 -15.03 0.97
N THR A 125 24.63 -15.74 -0.09
CA THR A 125 25.20 -17.09 0.03
C THR A 125 26.65 -17.02 0.51
N PRO A 126 27.18 -18.11 1.10
CA PRO A 126 28.63 -18.25 1.27
C PRO A 126 29.37 -18.14 -0.09
N GLU A 127 30.69 -17.89 -0.04
CA GLU A 127 31.54 -17.94 -1.22
C GLU A 127 31.40 -19.30 -1.95
N GLY A 128 31.20 -19.27 -3.27
CA GLY A 128 30.91 -20.46 -4.09
C GLY A 128 29.44 -20.87 -4.17
N GLY A 129 28.56 -20.19 -3.40
CA GLY A 129 27.13 -20.45 -3.41
C GLY A 129 26.67 -21.61 -2.54
N ILE A 130 25.43 -22.03 -2.71
CA ILE A 130 24.79 -23.17 -2.07
C ILE A 130 24.31 -24.14 -3.13
N THR A 131 24.65 -25.42 -3.00
CA THR A 131 24.07 -26.50 -3.81
C THR A 131 23.39 -27.47 -2.86
N ALA A 132 22.08 -27.67 -3.04
CA ALA A 132 21.31 -28.58 -2.21
C ALA A 132 20.07 -29.12 -2.91
N GLU A 133 19.57 -30.26 -2.42
CA GLU A 133 18.29 -30.82 -2.82
C GLU A 133 17.15 -29.87 -2.42
N ILE A 134 16.15 -29.69 -3.28
CA ILE A 134 14.94 -28.94 -2.95
C ILE A 134 13.87 -29.82 -2.33
N ILE A 135 13.07 -29.24 -1.43
CA ILE A 135 11.86 -29.85 -0.88
C ILE A 135 10.70 -28.89 -1.01
N GLU A 136 9.64 -29.34 -1.71
CA GLU A 136 8.46 -28.54 -2.01
C GLU A 136 7.44 -28.54 -0.87
N PHE A 137 6.79 -27.38 -0.69
CA PHE A 137 5.68 -27.16 0.22
C PHE A 137 4.59 -26.36 -0.50
N ASP A 138 3.33 -26.73 -0.30
CA ASP A 138 2.17 -26.04 -0.88
C ASP A 138 2.05 -24.59 -0.37
N ASP A 139 2.44 -24.35 0.88
CA ASP A 139 2.43 -23.04 1.53
C ASP A 139 3.37 -23.01 2.75
N VAL A 140 3.46 -21.84 3.40
CA VAL A 140 4.30 -21.65 4.58
C VAL A 140 3.83 -22.49 5.78
N GLU A 141 2.54 -22.75 5.91
CA GLU A 141 1.99 -23.58 7.01
C GLU A 141 2.43 -25.04 6.87
N ALA A 142 2.52 -25.56 5.65
CA ALA A 142 3.07 -26.89 5.38
C ALA A 142 4.55 -26.98 5.78
N LEU A 143 5.35 -25.94 5.48
CA LEU A 143 6.74 -25.84 5.93
C LEU A 143 6.85 -25.79 7.45
N LEU A 144 6.05 -24.97 8.12
CA LEU A 144 6.04 -24.85 9.59
C LEU A 144 5.69 -26.18 10.27
N LYS A 145 4.77 -26.97 9.71
CA LYS A 145 4.38 -28.29 10.22
C LYS A 145 5.40 -29.39 9.92
N ALA A 146 6.29 -29.19 8.96
CA ALA A 146 7.25 -30.21 8.57
C ALA A 146 8.27 -30.52 9.68
N PRO A 147 8.65 -31.79 9.90
CA PRO A 147 9.73 -32.15 10.80
C PRO A 147 11.06 -31.54 10.32
N ALA A 148 11.80 -30.86 11.19
CA ALA A 148 13.07 -30.21 10.86
C ALA A 148 14.05 -31.15 10.15
N ARG A 149 14.12 -32.44 10.56
CA ARG A 149 15.00 -33.46 9.92
C ARG A 149 14.77 -33.66 8.42
N LYS A 150 13.57 -33.30 7.89
CA LYS A 150 13.25 -33.39 6.46
C LYS A 150 13.72 -32.17 5.69
N VAL A 151 13.84 -31.02 6.36
CA VAL A 151 14.12 -29.70 5.76
C VAL A 151 15.60 -29.35 5.94
N LYS A 152 16.22 -29.77 7.02
CA LYS A 152 17.60 -29.41 7.37
C LYS A 152 18.58 -29.67 6.24
N GLY A 153 19.33 -28.62 5.86
CA GLY A 153 20.33 -28.64 4.80
C GLY A 153 19.77 -28.65 3.37
N LYS A 154 18.45 -28.66 3.19
CA LYS A 154 17.79 -28.57 1.88
C LYS A 154 17.36 -27.14 1.57
N ILE A 155 17.05 -26.85 0.32
CA ILE A 155 16.37 -25.64 -0.10
C ILE A 155 14.86 -25.85 0.04
N ALA A 156 14.22 -25.05 0.92
CA ALA A 156 12.77 -25.09 1.05
C ALA A 156 12.14 -24.33 -0.13
N PHE A 157 11.25 -24.99 -0.88
CA PHE A 157 10.52 -24.38 -1.99
C PHE A 157 9.04 -24.26 -1.63
N ILE A 158 8.57 -23.02 -1.43
CA ILE A 158 7.15 -22.72 -1.21
C ILE A 158 6.51 -22.43 -2.56
N ASN A 159 5.55 -23.29 -2.98
CA ASN A 159 4.94 -23.26 -4.30
C ASN A 159 3.48 -22.77 -4.28
N LYS A 160 3.14 -21.80 -3.44
CA LYS A 160 1.79 -21.24 -3.33
C LYS A 160 1.48 -20.38 -4.57
N ARG A 161 0.42 -20.71 -5.31
CA ARG A 161 -0.08 -19.89 -6.41
C ARG A 161 -0.95 -18.75 -5.86
N MET A 162 -0.83 -17.59 -6.47
CA MET A 162 -1.72 -16.47 -6.24
C MET A 162 -2.91 -16.55 -7.22
N GLU A 163 -4.11 -16.34 -6.73
CA GLU A 163 -5.32 -16.26 -7.55
C GLU A 163 -5.55 -14.83 -8.03
N ARG A 164 -5.86 -14.68 -9.33
CA ARG A 164 -6.19 -13.39 -9.93
C ARG A 164 -7.57 -12.95 -9.48
N ALA A 165 -7.69 -11.73 -8.98
CA ALA A 165 -8.96 -11.15 -8.57
C ALA A 165 -8.94 -9.63 -8.74
N ARG A 166 -10.08 -9.04 -9.08
CA ARG A 166 -10.25 -7.59 -9.20
C ARG A 166 -9.92 -6.85 -7.89
N THR A 167 -10.23 -7.48 -6.77
CA THR A 167 -9.99 -6.96 -5.42
C THR A 167 -8.58 -7.21 -4.91
N GLY A 168 -7.75 -7.99 -5.62
CA GLY A 168 -6.45 -8.44 -5.14
C GLY A 168 -6.50 -9.44 -3.98
N GLU A 169 -7.66 -10.01 -3.66
CA GLU A 169 -7.84 -10.89 -2.48
C GLU A 169 -6.95 -12.13 -2.45
N GLY A 170 -6.45 -12.57 -3.62
CA GLY A 170 -5.45 -13.66 -3.71
C GLY A 170 -4.09 -13.31 -3.11
N TYR A 171 -3.76 -12.02 -2.95
CA TYR A 171 -2.46 -11.58 -2.44
C TYR A 171 -2.25 -11.97 -0.97
N GLY A 172 -3.22 -11.71 -0.09
CA GLY A 172 -3.11 -12.01 1.33
C GLY A 172 -2.67 -13.45 1.63
N PRO A 173 -3.32 -14.49 1.08
CA PRO A 173 -2.88 -15.88 1.23
C PRO A 173 -1.51 -16.19 0.63
N ALA A 174 -1.15 -15.60 -0.52
CA ALA A 174 0.11 -15.89 -1.21
C ALA A 174 1.31 -15.23 -0.54
N VAL A 175 1.17 -13.97 -0.11
CA VAL A 175 2.24 -13.19 0.52
C VAL A 175 2.74 -13.77 1.84
N GLN A 176 1.97 -14.64 2.51
CA GLN A 176 2.41 -15.34 3.72
C GLN A 176 3.70 -16.15 3.48
N GLY A 177 3.85 -16.72 2.27
CA GLY A 177 5.08 -17.41 1.87
C GLY A 177 6.29 -16.49 1.83
N ARG A 178 6.12 -15.25 1.39
CA ARG A 178 7.17 -14.22 1.36
C ARG A 178 7.45 -13.67 2.76
N SER A 179 6.44 -13.24 3.48
CA SER A 179 6.62 -12.58 4.77
C SER A 179 7.13 -13.52 5.87
N LYS A 180 6.68 -14.78 5.92
CA LYS A 180 7.02 -15.75 6.97
C LYS A 180 7.98 -16.87 6.53
N GLY A 181 8.15 -17.07 5.22
CA GLY A 181 8.84 -18.24 4.67
C GLY A 181 10.31 -18.33 5.04
N MET A 182 11.04 -17.22 5.00
CA MET A 182 12.46 -17.19 5.35
C MET A 182 12.67 -17.56 6.82
N ARG A 183 11.88 -17.01 7.73
CA ARG A 183 11.90 -17.36 9.14
C ARG A 183 11.59 -18.85 9.34
N ALA A 184 10.52 -19.36 8.73
CA ALA A 184 10.15 -20.78 8.80
C ALA A 184 11.26 -21.71 8.27
N ALA A 185 11.91 -21.32 7.17
CA ALA A 185 13.05 -22.06 6.61
C ALA A 185 14.26 -22.07 7.55
N ALA A 186 14.62 -20.91 8.11
CA ALA A 186 15.71 -20.79 9.07
C ALA A 186 15.46 -21.64 10.34
N GLU A 187 14.26 -21.57 10.93
CA GLU A 187 13.86 -22.38 12.11
C GLU A 187 13.93 -23.88 11.86
N LYS A 188 13.70 -24.32 10.61
CA LYS A 188 13.81 -25.76 10.22
C LYS A 188 15.23 -26.15 9.80
N GLY A 189 16.18 -25.19 9.77
CA GLY A 189 17.57 -25.43 9.36
C GLY A 189 17.73 -25.66 7.86
N ALA A 190 16.86 -25.08 7.04
CA ALA A 190 17.02 -25.06 5.59
C ALA A 190 18.29 -24.32 5.18
N ALA A 191 18.88 -24.70 4.06
CA ALA A 191 20.04 -24.02 3.49
C ALA A 191 19.64 -22.68 2.80
N ALA A 192 18.44 -22.62 2.22
CA ALA A 192 17.88 -21.44 1.57
C ALA A 192 16.35 -21.59 1.43
N LEU A 193 15.70 -20.48 1.04
CA LEU A 193 14.30 -20.45 0.61
C LEU A 193 14.22 -20.12 -0.88
N LEU A 194 13.44 -20.88 -1.63
CA LEU A 194 12.87 -20.50 -2.91
C LEU A 194 11.36 -20.29 -2.74
N LEU A 195 10.84 -19.22 -3.32
CA LEU A 195 9.42 -18.89 -3.27
C LEU A 195 8.90 -18.72 -4.69
N ARG A 196 7.82 -19.42 -5.07
CA ARG A 196 7.06 -19.00 -6.26
C ARG A 196 6.71 -17.53 -6.13
N SER A 197 6.99 -16.74 -7.15
CA SER A 197 6.64 -15.32 -7.20
C SER A 197 5.20 -15.06 -6.74
N VAL A 198 5.01 -14.02 -5.92
CA VAL A 198 3.69 -13.56 -5.47
C VAL A 198 3.15 -12.62 -6.54
N GLY A 199 2.59 -13.21 -7.58
CA GLY A 199 2.05 -12.53 -8.75
C GLY A 199 1.09 -13.43 -9.51
N THR A 200 0.42 -12.85 -10.49
CA THR A 200 -0.63 -13.51 -11.29
C THR A 200 -0.25 -13.69 -12.77
N ASP A 201 0.93 -13.20 -13.14
CA ASP A 201 1.48 -13.32 -14.49
C ASP A 201 1.94 -14.76 -14.83
N SER A 202 2.31 -14.94 -16.08
CA SER A 202 2.98 -16.13 -16.61
C SER A 202 4.31 -15.79 -17.31
N ASP A 203 4.82 -14.60 -17.09
CA ASP A 203 6.08 -14.14 -17.67
C ASP A 203 7.28 -14.74 -16.91
N ARG A 204 8.44 -14.75 -17.56
CA ARG A 204 9.63 -15.36 -16.99
C ARG A 204 10.53 -14.32 -16.31
N PHE A 205 9.96 -13.62 -15.34
CA PHE A 205 10.66 -12.80 -14.35
C PHE A 205 10.12 -13.10 -12.94
N ALA A 206 10.81 -12.64 -11.92
CA ALA A 206 10.43 -12.92 -10.53
C ALA A 206 9.92 -11.65 -9.84
N HIS A 207 8.95 -11.81 -8.92
CA HIS A 207 8.43 -10.73 -8.07
C HIS A 207 9.21 -10.68 -6.77
N THR A 208 9.91 -9.59 -6.52
CA THR A 208 10.61 -9.33 -5.26
C THR A 208 9.64 -8.96 -4.13
N GLY A 209 10.11 -8.36 -3.09
CA GLY A 209 9.33 -7.79 -1.99
C GLY A 209 9.95 -8.09 -0.62
N MET A 210 9.50 -7.36 0.40
CA MET A 210 10.00 -7.43 1.76
C MET A 210 9.66 -8.76 2.45
N MET A 211 10.61 -9.29 3.21
CA MET A 211 10.42 -10.36 4.18
C MET A 211 10.39 -9.80 5.61
N SER A 212 9.67 -10.47 6.54
CA SER A 212 9.84 -10.16 7.95
C SER A 212 11.16 -10.74 8.45
N LEU A 213 11.97 -9.87 9.07
CA LEU A 213 13.21 -10.22 9.74
C LEU A 213 13.05 -10.37 11.26
N ASP A 214 11.86 -10.12 11.79
CA ASP A 214 11.59 -10.08 13.23
C ASP A 214 11.94 -11.40 13.91
N GLY A 215 12.85 -11.34 14.89
CA GLY A 215 13.28 -12.49 15.67
C GLY A 215 14.09 -13.53 14.91
N VAL A 216 14.66 -13.20 13.75
CA VAL A 216 15.52 -14.09 12.96
C VAL A 216 16.97 -13.74 13.18
N GLU A 217 17.67 -14.55 13.97
CA GLU A 217 19.10 -14.35 14.27
C GLU A 217 20.01 -14.70 13.08
N ASN A 218 19.67 -15.76 12.34
CA ASN A 218 20.47 -16.29 11.24
C ASN A 218 19.59 -16.42 9.98
N PRO A 219 19.36 -15.35 9.23
CA PRO A 219 18.55 -15.39 8.01
C PRO A 219 19.24 -16.24 6.94
N VAL A 220 18.44 -17.08 6.26
CA VAL A 220 18.92 -17.85 5.11
C VAL A 220 18.72 -17.04 3.81
N PRO A 221 19.54 -17.30 2.76
CA PRO A 221 19.27 -16.73 1.44
C PRO A 221 17.86 -17.08 0.97
N ALA A 222 17.15 -16.07 0.44
CA ALA A 222 15.76 -16.22 0.04
C ALA A 222 15.51 -15.51 -1.30
N LEU A 223 14.94 -16.24 -2.24
CA LEU A 223 14.71 -15.76 -3.61
C LEU A 223 13.28 -16.06 -4.05
N ALA A 224 12.71 -15.11 -4.78
CA ALA A 224 11.53 -15.36 -5.60
C ALA A 224 11.96 -16.04 -6.91
N LEU A 225 11.15 -16.97 -7.39
CA LEU A 225 11.33 -17.73 -8.59
C LEU A 225 10.21 -17.38 -9.58
N SER A 226 10.55 -17.17 -10.86
CA SER A 226 9.53 -16.90 -11.88
C SER A 226 8.44 -17.97 -11.90
N ALA A 227 7.20 -17.60 -12.22
CA ALA A 227 6.09 -18.55 -12.26
C ALA A 227 6.32 -19.72 -13.25
N PRO A 228 6.86 -19.50 -14.47
CA PRO A 228 7.24 -20.60 -15.37
C PRO A 228 8.30 -21.55 -14.79
N ASP A 229 9.33 -21.00 -14.12
CA ASP A 229 10.39 -21.85 -13.55
C ASP A 229 9.94 -22.58 -12.29
N ALA A 230 9.00 -22.02 -11.53
CA ALA A 230 8.31 -22.73 -10.45
C ALA A 230 7.49 -23.92 -10.99
N ASN A 231 6.80 -23.75 -12.12
CA ASN A 231 6.11 -24.84 -12.81
C ASN A 231 7.09 -25.90 -13.31
N LEU A 232 8.26 -25.49 -13.79
CA LEU A 232 9.33 -26.39 -14.23
C LEU A 232 9.85 -27.24 -13.06
N LEU A 233 10.15 -26.62 -11.90
CA LEU A 233 10.60 -27.37 -10.72
C LEU A 233 9.54 -28.36 -10.22
N GLU A 234 8.27 -27.93 -10.14
CA GLU A 234 7.15 -28.81 -9.80
C GLU A 234 7.06 -30.03 -10.74
N ALA A 235 7.20 -29.78 -12.05
CA ALA A 235 7.20 -30.86 -13.05
C ALA A 235 8.40 -31.80 -12.91
N MET A 236 9.58 -31.28 -12.53
CA MET A 236 10.77 -32.11 -12.26
C MET A 236 10.57 -32.99 -11.02
N LEU A 237 10.08 -32.41 -9.93
CA LEU A 237 9.80 -33.12 -8.65
C LEU A 237 8.78 -34.25 -8.84
N LYS A 238 7.74 -34.04 -9.63
CA LYS A 238 6.74 -35.06 -10.00
C LYS A 238 7.34 -36.30 -10.73
N ARG A 239 8.56 -36.22 -11.25
CA ARG A 239 9.27 -37.37 -11.83
C ARG A 239 9.93 -38.28 -10.78
N GLY A 240 9.85 -37.92 -9.49
CA GLY A 240 10.30 -38.76 -8.37
C GLY A 240 11.81 -38.91 -8.24
N LYS A 241 12.59 -38.05 -8.91
CA LYS A 241 14.06 -37.98 -8.74
C LYS A 241 14.40 -36.79 -7.85
N PRO A 242 15.42 -36.88 -6.97
CA PRO A 242 15.94 -35.72 -6.26
C PRO A 242 16.35 -34.61 -7.25
N VAL A 243 15.92 -33.38 -6.94
CA VAL A 243 16.27 -32.18 -7.72
C VAL A 243 17.23 -31.36 -6.90
N GLU A 244 18.43 -31.13 -7.41
CA GLU A 244 19.45 -30.30 -6.80
C GLU A 244 19.53 -28.96 -7.51
N VAL A 245 19.52 -27.87 -6.71
CA VAL A 245 19.59 -26.49 -7.20
C VAL A 245 20.82 -25.83 -6.62
N LYS A 246 21.55 -25.09 -7.46
CA LYS A 246 22.64 -24.20 -7.05
C LYS A 246 22.14 -22.78 -7.04
N LEU A 247 22.41 -22.10 -5.93
CA LEU A 247 22.12 -20.67 -5.70
C LEU A 247 23.40 -19.90 -5.45
N ASN A 248 23.52 -18.71 -6.04
CA ASN A 248 24.60 -17.77 -5.80
C ASN A 248 24.01 -16.35 -5.66
N VAL A 249 24.10 -15.75 -4.47
CA VAL A 249 23.47 -14.49 -4.12
C VAL A 249 24.44 -13.58 -3.41
N HIS A 250 24.55 -12.33 -3.89
CA HIS A 250 25.46 -11.31 -3.37
C HIS A 250 24.68 -10.08 -2.89
N ASN A 251 23.95 -10.23 -1.80
CA ASN A 251 23.28 -9.09 -1.16
C ASN A 251 24.14 -8.52 -0.04
N GLU A 252 23.97 -7.24 0.28
CA GLU A 252 24.70 -6.58 1.35
C GLU A 252 23.76 -5.81 2.28
N ARG A 253 23.85 -6.06 3.58
CA ARG A 253 23.22 -5.24 4.61
C ARG A 253 24.09 -4.02 4.86
N LEU A 254 23.56 -2.83 4.61
CA LEU A 254 24.25 -1.55 4.84
C LEU A 254 23.89 -1.00 6.23
N ALA A 255 24.66 -0.02 6.71
CA ALA A 255 24.31 0.75 7.89
C ALA A 255 22.96 1.47 7.67
N ASP A 256 22.14 1.56 8.70
CA ASP A 256 20.88 2.31 8.67
C ASP A 256 21.15 3.78 8.29
N GLY A 257 20.15 4.42 7.71
CA GLY A 257 20.30 5.79 7.24
C GLY A 257 18.95 6.47 7.06
N PRO A 258 18.97 7.75 6.66
CA PRO A 258 17.74 8.52 6.49
C PRO A 258 17.03 8.20 5.17
N SER A 259 15.71 8.35 5.21
CA SER A 259 14.79 8.65 4.11
C SER A 259 13.84 9.76 4.59
N PHE A 260 12.78 10.08 3.83
CA PHE A 260 11.91 11.19 4.18
C PHE A 260 10.47 10.94 3.72
N ASN A 261 9.50 11.34 4.56
CA ASN A 261 8.16 11.67 4.08
C ASN A 261 8.23 13.06 3.42
N VAL A 262 7.56 13.24 2.28
CA VAL A 262 7.42 14.55 1.63
C VAL A 262 5.98 15.02 1.81
N ILE A 263 5.81 16.19 2.40
CA ILE A 263 4.49 16.73 2.75
C ILE A 263 4.23 18.01 1.96
N GLY A 264 3.05 18.06 1.34
CA GLY A 264 2.54 19.25 0.68
C GLY A 264 1.16 19.64 1.20
N GLU A 265 0.88 20.94 1.35
CA GLU A 265 -0.40 21.42 1.86
C GLU A 265 -1.02 22.47 0.95
N VAL A 266 -2.33 22.33 0.72
CA VAL A 266 -3.24 23.38 0.27
C VAL A 266 -3.97 23.87 1.52
N VAL A 267 -3.56 25.05 2.02
CA VAL A 267 -3.99 25.54 3.34
C VAL A 267 -5.45 25.96 3.33
N GLY A 268 -6.19 25.50 4.33
CA GLY A 268 -7.61 25.79 4.49
C GLY A 268 -7.89 27.25 4.84
N ARG A 269 -9.00 27.81 4.30
CA ARG A 269 -9.41 29.19 4.51
C ARG A 269 -10.08 29.48 5.84
N GLU A 270 -10.78 28.51 6.45
CA GLU A 270 -11.58 28.70 7.67
C GLU A 270 -11.05 27.89 8.85
N LYS A 271 -10.61 26.65 8.60
CA LYS A 271 -10.14 25.69 9.60
C LYS A 271 -8.82 25.07 9.18
N PRO A 272 -7.74 25.87 9.06
CA PRO A 272 -6.46 25.40 8.56
C PRO A 272 -5.81 24.33 9.43
N GLU A 273 -6.20 24.21 10.71
CA GLU A 273 -5.73 23.18 11.64
C GLU A 273 -6.41 21.82 11.47
N GLU A 274 -7.61 21.78 10.88
CA GLU A 274 -8.30 20.53 10.54
C GLU A 274 -7.82 20.03 9.18
N VAL A 275 -7.39 18.77 9.10
CA VAL A 275 -6.68 18.21 7.94
C VAL A 275 -7.44 17.06 7.31
N VAL A 276 -7.66 17.14 6.00
CA VAL A 276 -7.95 15.98 5.15
C VAL A 276 -6.62 15.51 4.59
N LEU A 277 -6.20 14.29 4.94
CA LEU A 277 -4.94 13.72 4.51
C LEU A 277 -5.17 12.72 3.39
N ILE A 278 -4.52 12.94 2.26
CA ILE A 278 -4.44 11.98 1.17
C ILE A 278 -2.98 11.58 0.95
N GLY A 279 -2.72 10.32 0.66
CA GLY A 279 -1.37 9.79 0.57
C GLY A 279 -1.14 8.85 -0.60
N ALA A 280 0.14 8.58 -0.80
CA ALA A 280 0.72 7.59 -1.69
C ALA A 280 2.13 7.30 -1.16
N HIS A 281 2.76 6.19 -1.52
CA HIS A 281 4.16 6.03 -1.15
C HIS A 281 5.13 6.49 -2.24
N LEU A 282 6.25 7.07 -1.81
CA LEU A 282 7.22 7.65 -2.75
C LEU A 282 8.27 6.65 -3.19
N ASP A 283 8.64 5.73 -2.33
CA ASP A 283 9.63 4.69 -2.67
C ASP A 283 9.05 3.65 -3.64
N SER A 284 9.90 2.80 -4.17
CA SER A 284 9.53 1.65 -5.02
C SER A 284 10.59 0.57 -4.88
N TRP A 285 10.30 -0.64 -5.35
CA TRP A 285 11.34 -1.63 -5.57
C TRP A 285 12.30 -1.19 -6.68
N ASP A 286 13.48 -1.79 -6.68
CA ASP A 286 14.65 -1.37 -7.47
C ASP A 286 14.78 -2.08 -8.84
N GLU A 287 13.90 -3.00 -9.18
CA GLU A 287 13.97 -3.77 -10.42
C GLU A 287 13.16 -3.13 -11.56
N GLY A 288 12.06 -2.43 -11.25
CA GLY A 288 11.26 -1.61 -12.16
C GLY A 288 11.42 -0.12 -11.90
N THR A 289 10.66 0.71 -12.61
CA THR A 289 10.63 2.15 -12.38
C THR A 289 9.57 2.58 -11.37
N GLY A 290 8.78 1.63 -10.83
CA GLY A 290 7.73 1.92 -9.86
C GLY A 290 6.65 2.84 -10.46
N ALA A 291 6.17 2.53 -11.66
CA ALA A 291 5.16 3.34 -12.33
C ALA A 291 3.76 3.09 -11.80
N LEU A 292 3.45 1.82 -11.50
CA LEU A 292 2.18 1.38 -10.91
C LEU A 292 2.26 1.37 -9.38
N ASP A 293 3.44 1.05 -8.85
CA ASP A 293 3.74 0.82 -7.44
C ASP A 293 4.88 1.75 -6.98
N ASP A 294 4.62 3.01 -6.53
CA ASP A 294 3.33 3.69 -6.47
C ASP A 294 3.40 5.05 -7.19
N GLY A 295 4.09 5.12 -8.33
CA GLY A 295 4.16 6.34 -9.15
C GLY A 295 2.78 6.85 -9.58
N ALA A 296 1.84 5.93 -9.84
CA ALA A 296 0.48 6.28 -10.18
C ALA A 296 -0.25 6.96 -9.02
N GLY A 297 -0.16 6.41 -7.80
CA GLY A 297 -0.74 7.01 -6.62
C GLY A 297 -0.13 8.37 -6.30
N VAL A 298 1.20 8.50 -6.36
CA VAL A 298 1.91 9.79 -6.22
C VAL A 298 1.31 10.84 -7.16
N ALA A 299 1.13 10.49 -8.44
CA ALA A 299 0.59 11.41 -9.43
C ALA A 299 -0.89 11.75 -9.16
N ILE A 300 -1.70 10.76 -8.77
CA ILE A 300 -3.14 10.96 -8.48
C ILE A 300 -3.32 11.95 -7.33
N VAL A 301 -2.61 11.77 -6.21
CA VAL A 301 -2.80 12.64 -5.03
C VAL A 301 -2.23 14.05 -5.25
N MET A 302 -1.09 14.16 -5.95
CA MET A 302 -0.51 15.47 -6.29
C MET A 302 -1.39 16.26 -7.25
N GLU A 303 -1.90 15.61 -8.29
CA GLU A 303 -2.80 16.23 -9.28
C GLU A 303 -4.15 16.62 -8.67
N THR A 304 -4.68 15.78 -7.78
CA THR A 304 -5.89 16.09 -7.00
C THR A 304 -5.72 17.39 -6.22
N ALA A 305 -4.61 17.54 -5.51
CA ALA A 305 -4.34 18.74 -4.73
C ALA A 305 -4.09 19.96 -5.62
N ARG A 306 -3.41 19.81 -6.78
CA ARG A 306 -3.23 20.89 -7.75
C ARG A 306 -4.56 21.45 -8.23
N LEU A 307 -5.48 20.59 -8.67
CA LEU A 307 -6.80 21.00 -9.16
C LEU A 307 -7.60 21.75 -8.10
N ILE A 308 -7.51 21.30 -6.83
CA ILE A 308 -8.16 21.99 -5.69
C ILE A 308 -7.46 23.31 -5.37
N ALA A 309 -6.13 23.38 -5.47
CA ALA A 309 -5.36 24.60 -5.24
C ALA A 309 -5.65 25.70 -6.26
N GLU A 310 -6.03 25.34 -7.49
CA GLU A 310 -6.38 26.28 -8.55
C GLU A 310 -7.81 26.85 -8.45
N LEU A 311 -8.61 26.41 -7.49
CA LEU A 311 -9.92 27.00 -7.26
C LEU A 311 -9.79 28.48 -6.87
N PRO A 312 -10.73 29.34 -7.29
CA PRO A 312 -10.76 30.76 -6.90
C PRO A 312 -10.78 30.97 -5.39
N GLN A 313 -11.32 30.00 -4.65
CA GLN A 313 -11.40 30.00 -3.20
C GLN A 313 -10.74 28.72 -2.66
N ARG A 314 -9.82 28.87 -1.71
CA ARG A 314 -9.20 27.75 -1.00
C ARG A 314 -10.26 26.88 -0.30
N PRO A 315 -10.02 25.58 -0.11
CA PRO A 315 -10.94 24.70 0.64
C PRO A 315 -11.12 25.19 2.07
N ARG A 316 -12.18 24.78 2.75
CA ARG A 316 -12.45 25.14 4.15
C ARG A 316 -11.35 24.63 5.09
N ARG A 317 -10.95 23.36 4.94
CA ARG A 317 -9.89 22.69 5.70
C ARG A 317 -8.64 22.54 4.87
N THR A 318 -7.53 22.30 5.51
CA THR A 318 -6.28 21.99 4.83
C THR A 318 -6.38 20.62 4.16
N LEU A 319 -6.07 20.56 2.85
CA LEU A 319 -5.77 19.32 2.16
C LEU A 319 -4.26 19.08 2.26
N ARG A 320 -3.88 18.00 2.92
CA ARG A 320 -2.49 17.57 3.06
C ARG A 320 -2.24 16.36 2.18
N VAL A 321 -1.25 16.44 1.33
CA VAL A 321 -0.66 15.31 0.60
C VAL A 321 0.55 14.84 1.36
N VAL A 322 0.60 13.56 1.67
CA VAL A 322 1.80 12.92 2.24
C VAL A 322 2.27 11.86 1.25
N LEU A 323 3.48 12.03 0.75
CA LEU A 323 4.18 10.98 0.02
C LEU A 323 5.04 10.26 1.05
N PHE A 324 4.58 9.08 1.48
CA PHE A 324 5.23 8.31 2.51
C PHE A 324 6.53 7.70 1.99
N GLY A 325 7.57 7.75 2.79
CA GLY A 325 8.83 7.06 2.50
C GLY A 325 8.85 5.67 3.12
N ALA A 326 9.48 4.73 2.43
CA ALA A 326 9.75 3.41 2.97
C ALA A 326 8.49 2.59 3.34
N GLU A 327 7.43 2.69 2.53
CA GLU A 327 6.26 1.83 2.60
C GLU A 327 6.67 0.37 2.38
N GLU A 328 7.40 0.12 1.28
CA GLU A 328 7.84 -1.17 0.75
C GLU A 328 8.62 -2.03 1.76
N ILE A 329 9.15 -1.40 2.78
CA ILE A 329 9.90 -2.07 3.84
C ILE A 329 9.17 -2.06 5.19
N GLY A 330 7.87 -1.89 5.15
CA GLY A 330 6.95 -2.11 6.26
C GLY A 330 6.31 -0.85 6.84
N LEU A 331 5.83 0.07 5.99
CA LEU A 331 5.07 1.27 6.37
C LEU A 331 5.87 2.18 7.32
N VAL A 332 7.20 2.29 7.10
CA VAL A 332 8.09 2.95 8.06
C VAL A 332 7.75 4.43 8.17
N GLY A 333 7.51 5.09 7.03
CA GLY A 333 7.16 6.51 6.97
C GLY A 333 5.87 6.82 7.71
N ALA A 334 4.81 6.06 7.46
CA ALA A 334 3.52 6.25 8.12
C ALA A 334 3.58 5.98 9.62
N LYS A 335 4.30 4.93 10.04
CA LYS A 335 4.47 4.60 11.47
C LYS A 335 5.19 5.72 12.21
N GLN A 336 6.32 6.20 11.68
CA GLN A 336 7.07 7.30 12.31
C GLN A 336 6.29 8.61 12.27
N TYR A 337 5.55 8.89 11.18
CA TYR A 337 4.65 10.04 11.11
C TYR A 337 3.58 10.02 12.20
N VAL A 338 2.83 8.90 12.33
CA VAL A 338 1.77 8.77 13.34
C VAL A 338 2.32 8.87 14.76
N GLU A 339 3.54 8.39 15.00
CA GLU A 339 4.19 8.48 16.31
C GLU A 339 4.61 9.93 16.63
N ALA A 340 5.22 10.61 15.68
CA ALA A 340 5.64 12.00 15.80
C ALA A 340 4.46 12.96 15.99
N HIS A 341 3.32 12.68 15.37
CA HIS A 341 2.10 13.50 15.39
C HIS A 341 0.99 12.94 16.29
N ALA A 342 1.31 12.07 17.25
CA ALA A 342 0.32 11.38 18.08
C ALA A 342 -0.65 12.34 18.81
N SER A 343 -0.19 13.54 19.20
CA SER A 343 -1.02 14.59 19.85
C SER A 343 -1.95 15.33 18.88
N ASP A 344 -1.71 15.23 17.58
CA ASP A 344 -2.42 15.98 16.54
C ASP A 344 -3.32 15.11 15.65
N LEU A 345 -3.37 13.81 15.91
CA LEU A 345 -4.22 12.89 15.14
C LEU A 345 -5.70 13.26 15.17
N ASP A 346 -6.17 13.93 16.23
CA ASP A 346 -7.54 14.41 16.34
C ASP A 346 -7.88 15.54 15.35
N LYS A 347 -6.87 16.22 14.80
CA LYS A 347 -7.02 17.23 13.76
C LYS A 347 -7.17 16.60 12.38
N ILE A 348 -6.79 15.34 12.20
CA ILE A 348 -6.95 14.62 10.92
C ILE A 348 -8.39 14.10 10.85
N VAL A 349 -9.19 14.71 9.99
CA VAL A 349 -10.62 14.43 9.86
C VAL A 349 -10.92 13.25 8.96
N MET A 350 -10.00 12.89 8.06
CA MET A 350 -10.08 11.74 7.15
C MET A 350 -8.69 11.42 6.61
N VAL A 351 -8.43 10.11 6.41
CA VAL A 351 -7.27 9.62 5.64
C VAL A 351 -7.74 8.80 4.45
N SER A 352 -6.94 8.84 3.38
CA SER A 352 -7.09 7.97 2.20
C SER A 352 -5.76 7.87 1.47
N GLU A 353 -5.51 6.75 0.84
CA GLU A 353 -4.27 6.48 0.11
C GLU A 353 -4.58 5.82 -1.23
N SER A 354 -3.82 6.20 -2.25
CA SER A 354 -3.82 5.58 -3.57
C SER A 354 -2.59 4.70 -3.68
N ASP A 355 -2.76 3.41 -3.52
CA ASP A 355 -1.70 2.40 -3.60
C ASP A 355 -2.30 1.05 -4.02
N PHE A 356 -2.74 0.98 -5.26
CA PHE A 356 -3.22 -0.25 -5.89
C PHE A 356 -3.16 -0.15 -7.42
N GLY A 357 -2.08 0.46 -7.92
CA GLY A 357 -1.79 0.63 -9.34
C GLY A 357 -2.60 1.72 -10.02
N ALA A 358 -2.90 1.54 -11.32
CA ALA A 358 -3.52 2.54 -12.19
C ALA A 358 -4.79 2.06 -12.90
N GLY A 359 -5.45 1.03 -12.36
CA GLY A 359 -6.74 0.56 -12.85
C GLY A 359 -7.85 1.60 -12.65
N LYS A 360 -8.98 1.47 -13.35
CA LYS A 360 -10.14 2.32 -13.06
C LYS A 360 -10.66 2.07 -11.67
N ILE A 361 -10.99 3.13 -10.94
CA ILE A 361 -11.72 3.01 -9.67
C ILE A 361 -13.12 2.50 -9.96
N TRP A 362 -13.54 1.49 -9.22
CA TRP A 362 -14.84 0.85 -9.39
C TRP A 362 -15.66 0.78 -8.10
N ARG A 363 -15.02 0.97 -6.93
CA ARG A 363 -15.67 0.86 -5.63
C ARG A 363 -15.21 1.95 -4.67
N PHE A 364 -16.15 2.50 -3.92
CA PHE A 364 -15.94 3.48 -2.87
C PHE A 364 -16.37 2.91 -1.52
N ASP A 365 -15.42 2.67 -0.64
CA ASP A 365 -15.62 2.20 0.73
C ASP A 365 -15.38 3.34 1.72
N THR A 366 -15.93 3.21 2.92
CA THR A 366 -15.71 4.17 4.00
C THR A 366 -15.35 3.44 5.29
N ARG A 367 -14.83 4.18 6.25
CA ARG A 367 -14.77 3.83 7.67
C ARG A 367 -15.08 5.09 8.46
N ILE A 368 -16.38 5.36 8.61
CA ILE A 368 -16.91 6.54 9.27
C ILE A 368 -18.07 6.12 10.21
N PRO A 369 -18.43 6.93 11.22
CA PRO A 369 -19.61 6.66 12.04
C PRO A 369 -20.88 6.58 11.20
N GLU A 370 -21.80 5.67 11.54
CA GLU A 370 -23.05 5.43 10.77
C GLU A 370 -23.91 6.70 10.61
N GLY A 371 -23.95 7.56 11.63
CA GLY A 371 -24.65 8.85 11.56
C GLY A 371 -24.13 9.81 10.49
N LYS A 372 -22.98 9.50 9.83
CA LYS A 372 -22.36 10.30 8.77
C LYS A 372 -22.49 9.69 7.37
N PHE A 373 -23.18 8.57 7.20
CA PHE A 373 -23.34 7.91 5.89
C PHE A 373 -23.97 8.79 4.82
N ALA A 374 -24.89 9.69 5.20
CA ALA A 374 -25.50 10.64 4.28
C ALA A 374 -24.49 11.51 3.51
N ILE A 375 -23.34 11.82 4.11
CA ILE A 375 -22.24 12.55 3.43
C ILE A 375 -21.64 11.68 2.33
N ALA A 376 -21.32 10.42 2.64
CA ALA A 376 -20.79 9.47 1.66
C ALA A 376 -21.79 9.20 0.52
N ASP A 377 -23.08 9.16 0.83
CA ASP A 377 -24.14 8.98 -0.17
C ASP A 377 -24.28 10.19 -1.11
N GLN A 378 -24.04 11.41 -0.60
CA GLN A 378 -23.97 12.61 -1.45
C GLN A 378 -22.71 12.59 -2.35
N MET A 379 -21.55 12.16 -1.84
CA MET A 379 -20.35 11.94 -2.67
C MET A 379 -20.63 10.92 -3.78
N MET A 380 -21.35 9.85 -3.48
CA MET A 380 -21.72 8.83 -4.48
C MET A 380 -22.55 9.37 -5.65
N GLN A 381 -23.32 10.44 -5.47
CA GLN A 381 -24.06 11.05 -6.59
C GLN A 381 -23.13 11.55 -7.69
N LEU A 382 -21.91 11.98 -7.32
CA LEU A 382 -20.88 12.45 -8.26
C LEU A 382 -19.92 11.35 -8.69
N LEU A 383 -19.75 10.30 -7.89
CA LEU A 383 -18.87 9.16 -8.19
C LEU A 383 -19.56 8.11 -9.10
N ALA A 384 -20.87 7.90 -8.94
CA ALA A 384 -21.60 6.91 -9.73
C ALA A 384 -21.51 7.10 -11.26
N PRO A 385 -21.54 8.34 -11.81
CA PRO A 385 -21.34 8.56 -13.23
C PRO A 385 -19.95 8.11 -13.76
N LEU A 386 -18.96 7.96 -12.87
CA LEU A 386 -17.64 7.43 -13.20
C LEU A 386 -17.58 5.89 -13.24
N GLY A 387 -18.72 5.20 -13.01
CA GLY A 387 -18.81 3.75 -12.92
C GLY A 387 -18.39 3.19 -11.56
N ILE A 388 -18.41 4.01 -10.51
CA ILE A 388 -18.02 3.64 -9.15
C ILE A 388 -19.26 3.23 -8.37
N GLU A 389 -19.16 2.11 -7.65
CA GLU A 389 -20.23 1.58 -6.80
C GLU A 389 -19.95 1.87 -5.32
N ARG A 390 -21.03 2.03 -4.54
CA ARG A 390 -20.93 2.13 -3.08
C ARG A 390 -20.60 0.75 -2.51
N GLY A 391 -19.48 0.65 -1.80
CA GLY A 391 -19.07 -0.58 -1.13
C GLY A 391 -19.48 -0.60 0.36
N ASN A 392 -18.56 -1.05 1.21
CA ASN A 392 -18.80 -1.26 2.63
C ASN A 392 -18.18 -0.16 3.52
N ASN A 393 -18.38 -0.28 4.85
CA ASN A 393 -17.81 0.66 5.84
C ASN A 393 -16.62 0.05 6.60
N LYS A 394 -15.71 -0.63 5.90
CA LYS A 394 -14.53 -1.29 6.47
C LYS A 394 -13.23 -0.90 5.77
N SER A 395 -13.18 0.29 5.17
CA SER A 395 -11.97 0.77 4.51
C SER A 395 -10.80 0.86 5.49
N SER A 396 -9.62 0.44 5.07
CA SER A 396 -8.35 0.73 5.76
C SER A 396 -7.75 2.06 5.31
N GLY A 397 -8.30 2.66 4.26
CA GLY A 397 -7.76 3.85 3.61
C GLY A 397 -6.62 3.59 2.65
N GLY A 398 -5.95 2.45 2.74
CA GLY A 398 -4.72 2.06 2.05
C GLY A 398 -3.69 1.50 3.04
N PRO A 399 -2.54 0.98 2.59
CA PRO A 399 -1.54 0.40 3.47
C PRO A 399 -1.00 1.38 4.52
N ASP A 400 -0.39 2.50 4.13
CA ASP A 400 0.12 3.52 5.05
C ASP A 400 -1.01 4.18 5.86
N SER A 401 -2.16 4.45 5.24
CA SER A 401 -3.35 5.00 5.89
C SER A 401 -3.91 4.07 6.97
N SER A 402 -3.67 2.76 6.89
CA SER A 402 -4.11 1.78 7.89
C SER A 402 -3.52 2.05 9.28
N VAL A 403 -2.31 2.63 9.34
CA VAL A 403 -1.65 3.01 10.59
C VAL A 403 -2.44 4.10 11.34
N PHE A 404 -3.04 5.03 10.62
CA PHE A 404 -3.92 6.07 11.16
C PHE A 404 -5.28 5.48 11.59
N VAL A 405 -5.83 4.59 10.77
CA VAL A 405 -7.10 3.89 11.08
C VAL A 405 -6.98 3.09 12.36
N ALA A 406 -5.87 2.42 12.60
CA ALA A 406 -5.58 1.72 13.85
C ALA A 406 -5.60 2.64 15.08
N ARG A 407 -5.42 3.96 14.89
CA ARG A 407 -5.53 5.00 15.93
C ARG A 407 -6.90 5.68 15.95
N GLY A 408 -7.88 5.17 15.22
CA GLY A 408 -9.27 5.67 15.18
C GLY A 408 -9.50 6.86 14.27
N VAL A 409 -8.61 7.16 13.34
CA VAL A 409 -8.85 8.18 12.29
C VAL A 409 -9.83 7.62 11.27
N PRO A 410 -10.90 8.38 10.89
CA PRO A 410 -11.80 7.97 9.82
C PRO A 410 -11.09 7.81 8.49
N ALA A 411 -11.55 6.87 7.66
CA ALA A 411 -10.96 6.62 6.36
C ALA A 411 -12.00 6.50 5.25
N MET A 412 -11.59 6.85 4.06
CA MET A 412 -12.29 6.54 2.81
C MET A 412 -11.32 5.81 1.87
N GLY A 413 -11.83 4.97 1.00
CA GLY A 413 -11.03 4.23 0.03
C GLY A 413 -11.69 4.22 -1.33
N LEU A 414 -10.93 4.58 -2.33
CA LEU A 414 -11.27 4.50 -3.75
C LEU A 414 -10.49 3.34 -4.37
N TYR A 415 -11.16 2.21 -4.57
CA TYR A 415 -10.50 0.96 -4.97
C TYR A 415 -10.41 0.83 -6.48
N GLN A 416 -9.19 0.76 -7.00
CA GLN A 416 -8.88 0.49 -8.40
C GLN A 416 -9.19 -0.97 -8.77
N ASP A 417 -9.32 -1.21 -10.08
CA ASP A 417 -9.39 -2.55 -10.64
C ASP A 417 -7.98 -3.17 -10.64
N GLY A 418 -7.73 -4.09 -9.74
CA GLY A 418 -6.45 -4.75 -9.55
C GLY A 418 -6.29 -6.05 -10.35
N THR A 419 -7.13 -6.30 -11.36
CA THR A 419 -7.14 -7.57 -12.11
C THR A 419 -5.77 -7.91 -12.70
N ASP A 420 -5.04 -6.91 -13.22
CA ASP A 420 -3.71 -7.05 -13.81
C ASP A 420 -2.57 -6.40 -12.98
N TYR A 421 -2.88 -5.78 -11.85
CA TYR A 421 -1.87 -5.12 -11.01
C TYR A 421 -0.76 -6.08 -10.58
N PHE A 422 -1.13 -7.27 -10.10
CA PHE A 422 -0.18 -8.28 -9.66
C PHE A 422 0.54 -9.03 -10.79
N ASP A 423 0.34 -8.65 -12.04
CA ASP A 423 1.21 -9.08 -13.14
C ASP A 423 2.51 -8.27 -13.18
N TYR A 424 2.49 -7.05 -12.61
CA TYR A 424 3.60 -6.09 -12.69
C TYR A 424 4.18 -5.72 -11.33
N HIS A 425 3.38 -5.79 -10.26
CA HIS A 425 3.75 -5.45 -8.89
C HIS A 425 5.06 -6.13 -8.47
N HIS A 426 6.04 -5.33 -8.04
CA HIS A 426 7.37 -5.77 -7.61
C HIS A 426 8.21 -6.48 -8.68
N THR A 427 8.07 -6.09 -9.94
CA THR A 427 8.79 -6.70 -11.06
C THR A 427 9.54 -5.66 -11.90
N PRO A 428 10.49 -6.11 -12.76
CA PRO A 428 11.12 -5.24 -13.76
C PRO A 428 10.13 -4.62 -14.76
N ASN A 429 8.92 -5.18 -14.89
CA ASN A 429 7.87 -4.72 -15.79
C ASN A 429 6.93 -3.66 -15.17
N ASP A 430 7.17 -3.22 -13.94
CA ASP A 430 6.49 -2.05 -13.40
C ASP A 430 7.06 -0.78 -14.03
N THR A 431 6.51 -0.45 -15.20
CA THR A 431 7.01 0.58 -16.12
C THR A 431 5.88 1.44 -16.68
N LEU A 432 6.22 2.64 -17.15
CA LEU A 432 5.27 3.67 -17.60
C LEU A 432 4.26 3.17 -18.66
N ASP A 433 4.67 2.27 -19.56
CA ASP A 433 3.81 1.72 -20.62
C ASP A 433 2.64 0.87 -20.10
N LYS A 434 2.62 0.53 -18.82
CA LYS A 434 1.50 -0.16 -18.15
C LYS A 434 0.43 0.82 -17.65
N VAL A 435 0.78 2.10 -17.53
CA VAL A 435 -0.12 3.16 -17.05
C VAL A 435 -0.96 3.70 -18.21
N LYS A 436 -2.29 3.65 -18.07
CA LYS A 436 -3.23 4.15 -19.09
C LYS A 436 -3.70 5.56 -18.72
N PRO A 437 -3.43 6.59 -19.54
CA PRO A 437 -3.80 7.98 -19.23
C PRO A 437 -5.29 8.17 -18.93
N GLU A 438 -6.16 7.45 -19.63
CA GLU A 438 -7.62 7.54 -19.42
C GLU A 438 -8.06 6.97 -18.05
N ASN A 439 -7.34 5.97 -17.54
CA ASN A 439 -7.62 5.45 -16.21
C ASN A 439 -7.18 6.44 -15.14
N LEU A 440 -5.99 7.05 -15.27
CA LEU A 440 -5.53 8.09 -14.35
C LEU A 440 -6.48 9.27 -14.28
N ARG A 441 -7.01 9.73 -15.43
CA ARG A 441 -8.03 10.81 -15.46
C ARG A 441 -9.27 10.44 -14.66
N GLN A 442 -9.78 9.22 -14.81
CA GLN A 442 -10.91 8.72 -14.01
C GLN A 442 -10.57 8.63 -12.51
N ASN A 443 -9.34 8.21 -12.18
CA ASN A 443 -8.87 8.18 -10.80
C ASN A 443 -8.85 9.59 -10.21
N VAL A 444 -8.19 10.55 -10.85
CA VAL A 444 -8.14 11.94 -10.38
C VAL A 444 -9.54 12.52 -10.25
N ALA A 445 -10.44 12.24 -11.19
CA ALA A 445 -11.84 12.70 -11.13
C ALA A 445 -12.57 12.18 -9.89
N ALA A 446 -12.34 10.95 -9.49
CA ALA A 446 -12.91 10.40 -8.24
C ALA A 446 -12.24 11.01 -7.00
N TRP A 447 -10.92 11.16 -7.03
CA TRP A 447 -10.14 11.70 -5.92
C TRP A 447 -10.45 13.18 -5.64
N VAL A 448 -10.64 14.02 -6.66
CA VAL A 448 -11.03 15.43 -6.44
C VAL A 448 -12.41 15.55 -5.81
N VAL A 449 -13.37 14.71 -6.21
CA VAL A 449 -14.71 14.68 -5.60
C VAL A 449 -14.63 14.33 -4.12
N MET A 450 -13.99 13.21 -3.78
CA MET A 450 -13.87 12.75 -2.40
C MET A 450 -13.11 13.76 -1.53
N SER A 451 -11.93 14.21 -2.00
CA SER A 451 -11.04 15.06 -1.21
C SER A 451 -11.60 16.45 -1.02
N PHE A 452 -12.11 17.09 -2.09
CA PHE A 452 -12.70 18.41 -1.98
C PHE A 452 -13.92 18.41 -1.06
N LEU A 453 -14.87 17.51 -1.25
CA LEU A 453 -16.06 17.43 -0.41
C LEU A 453 -15.73 17.12 1.05
N ALA A 454 -14.70 16.30 1.32
CA ALA A 454 -14.23 16.07 2.68
C ALA A 454 -13.65 17.35 3.32
N THR A 455 -12.99 18.22 2.54
CA THR A 455 -12.49 19.50 3.06
C THR A 455 -13.60 20.52 3.32
N GLU A 456 -14.74 20.45 2.60
CA GLU A 456 -15.84 21.43 2.71
C GLU A 456 -16.92 21.08 3.74
N MET A 457 -16.93 19.85 4.31
CA MET A 457 -17.91 19.47 5.33
C MET A 457 -18.04 20.51 6.45
N GLU A 458 -19.25 20.78 6.92
CA GLU A 458 -19.44 21.67 8.07
C GLU A 458 -18.92 21.05 9.37
N GLU A 459 -19.24 19.78 9.60
CA GLU A 459 -18.79 18.98 10.72
C GLU A 459 -17.78 17.91 10.27
N THR A 460 -16.92 17.48 11.19
CA THR A 460 -16.03 16.33 10.92
C THR A 460 -16.80 15.02 11.02
N PHE A 461 -16.17 13.92 10.56
CA PHE A 461 -16.70 12.58 10.79
C PHE A 461 -16.65 12.17 12.29
N GLY A 462 -15.81 12.82 13.08
CA GLY A 462 -15.47 12.38 14.43
C GLY A 462 -14.43 11.28 14.41
N ARG A 463 -14.46 10.39 15.42
CA ARG A 463 -13.52 9.26 15.51
C ARG A 463 -14.27 7.94 15.30
N VAL A 464 -13.57 6.96 14.77
CA VAL A 464 -14.04 5.56 14.70
C VAL A 464 -13.38 4.74 15.80
N PRO A 465 -13.99 3.61 16.24
CA PRO A 465 -13.31 2.71 17.17
C PRO A 465 -11.95 2.28 16.58
N ALA A 466 -10.90 2.39 17.41
CA ALA A 466 -9.58 1.85 17.06
C ALA A 466 -9.67 0.33 16.86
N GLU A 467 -8.98 -0.20 15.88
CA GLU A 467 -8.86 -1.67 15.72
C GLU A 467 -7.95 -2.21 16.83
N GLN A 468 -8.43 -3.26 17.53
CA GLN A 468 -7.67 -3.95 18.59
C GLN A 468 -6.74 -5.00 18.01
#